data_401742a222ceb83c06ccb18b1dd402b4
#
_entry.id   401742a222ceb83c06ccb18b1dd402b4
#
_cell.length_a   1.000
_cell.length_b   1.000
_cell.length_c   1.000
_cell.angle_alpha   90.00
_cell.angle_beta   90.00
_cell.angle_gamma   90.00
#
_symmetry.space_group_name_H-M   'P 1'
#
loop_
_entity.id
_entity.type
_entity.pdbx_description
1 polymer ?
#
loop_
_entity_poly.entity_id
_entity_poly.type
_entity_poly.pdbx_seq_one_letter_code
_entity_poly.pdbx_strand_id
1 'polypeptide(L)'
;MKLSKNKIMAGIIVVLCVIIAGLIIYMAVGRKGKDTGNDNTFTPSIDSNAGDIGSGGNVSDNKQSIRIPGYPSITIAADKEEVTMNLMNPEGNPCYFIFEIVLGDTGESLYKSDMVEPGKAITNVKLNRSLAAGEYRAVIKISTASLTDGTAMNGANVETTLVAK
;
A
#
# COMPACT_ATOMS: atom_id res chain seq x y z
N MET A 1 37.22 -56.89 -30.09
CA MET A 1 37.15 -55.82 -31.11
C MET A 1 37.62 -54.52 -30.49
N LYS A 2 38.88 -54.07 -30.67
CA LYS A 2 39.38 -52.80 -30.07
C LYS A 2 38.91 -51.62 -30.87
N LEU A 3 38.02 -50.82 -30.30
CA LEU A 3 37.60 -49.57 -30.96
C LEU A 3 38.86 -48.66 -31.08
N SER A 4 39.06 -48.13 -32.29
CA SER A 4 40.16 -47.18 -32.58
C SER A 4 40.01 -45.95 -31.72
N LYS A 5 41.12 -45.48 -31.11
CA LYS A 5 41.13 -44.28 -30.26
C LYS A 5 40.43 -43.06 -30.90
N ASN A 6 40.53 -42.96 -32.25
CA ASN A 6 39.89 -41.88 -32.99
C ASN A 6 38.35 -41.98 -33.01
N LYS A 7 37.78 -43.21 -32.98
CA LYS A 7 36.31 -43.39 -32.89
C LYS A 7 35.78 -43.08 -31.49
N ILE A 8 36.56 -43.39 -30.46
CA ILE A 8 36.23 -43.04 -29.07
C ILE A 8 36.26 -41.53 -28.87
N MET A 9 37.30 -40.86 -29.40
CA MET A 9 37.44 -39.40 -29.33
C MET A 9 36.35 -38.67 -30.09
N ALA A 10 35.96 -39.16 -31.26
CA ALA A 10 34.81 -38.61 -32.02
C ALA A 10 33.50 -38.74 -31.26
N GLY A 11 33.27 -39.88 -30.59
CA GLY A 11 32.07 -40.07 -29.72
C GLY A 11 32.01 -39.09 -28.54
N ILE A 12 33.14 -38.85 -27.90
CA ILE A 12 33.21 -37.88 -26.77
C ILE A 12 32.89 -36.46 -27.26
N ILE A 13 33.43 -36.07 -28.42
CA ILE A 13 33.19 -34.73 -28.99
C ILE A 13 31.69 -34.56 -29.31
N VAL A 14 31.03 -35.54 -29.89
CA VAL A 14 29.58 -35.49 -30.18
C VAL A 14 28.76 -35.33 -28.90
N VAL A 15 29.05 -36.08 -27.85
CA VAL A 15 28.38 -35.98 -26.54
C VAL A 15 28.59 -34.60 -25.92
N LEU A 16 29.79 -34.07 -25.97
CA LEU A 16 30.08 -32.72 -25.48
C LEU A 16 29.28 -31.64 -26.25
N CYS A 17 29.21 -31.75 -27.57
CA CYS A 17 28.43 -30.83 -28.40
C CYS A 17 26.93 -30.87 -28.04
N VAL A 18 26.36 -32.04 -27.78
CA VAL A 18 24.96 -32.18 -27.38
C VAL A 18 24.71 -31.56 -26.01
N ILE A 19 25.63 -31.74 -25.05
CA ILE A 19 25.54 -31.11 -23.72
C ILE A 19 25.61 -29.60 -23.82
N ILE A 20 26.54 -29.07 -24.62
CA ILE A 20 26.70 -27.62 -24.83
C ILE A 20 25.44 -27.04 -25.52
N ALA A 21 24.91 -27.70 -26.52
CA ALA A 21 23.67 -27.30 -27.19
C ALA A 21 22.48 -27.30 -26.22
N GLY A 22 22.36 -28.35 -25.38
CA GLY A 22 21.34 -28.42 -24.33
C GLY A 22 21.45 -27.31 -23.30
N LEU A 23 22.68 -26.96 -22.86
CA LEU A 23 22.92 -25.84 -21.96
C LEU A 23 22.60 -24.48 -22.57
N ILE A 24 22.89 -24.30 -23.87
CA ILE A 24 22.55 -23.06 -24.59
C ILE A 24 21.02 -22.93 -24.69
N ILE A 25 20.30 -24.01 -25.04
CA ILE A 25 18.83 -24.04 -25.09
C ILE A 25 18.25 -23.79 -23.68
N TYR A 26 18.79 -24.44 -22.64
CA TYR A 26 18.36 -24.23 -21.26
C TYR A 26 18.53 -22.77 -20.81
N MET A 27 19.66 -22.13 -21.14
CA MET A 27 19.89 -20.72 -20.87
C MET A 27 19.01 -19.80 -21.74
N ALA A 28 18.69 -20.18 -22.96
CA ALA A 28 17.82 -19.39 -23.84
C ALA A 28 16.33 -19.49 -23.43
N VAL A 29 15.87 -20.66 -22.97
CA VAL A 29 14.50 -20.88 -22.50
C VAL A 29 14.32 -20.40 -21.06
N GLY A 30 15.33 -20.54 -20.21
CA GLY A 30 15.33 -20.01 -18.84
C GLY A 30 15.40 -18.48 -18.77
N ARG A 31 15.73 -17.80 -19.87
CA ARG A 31 15.72 -16.33 -19.99
C ARG A 31 14.45 -15.77 -20.60
N LYS A 32 13.40 -16.59 -20.77
CA LYS A 32 12.10 -16.07 -21.10
C LYS A 32 11.40 -15.60 -19.83
N GLY A 33 11.52 -14.30 -19.57
CA GLY A 33 10.70 -13.61 -18.58
C GLY A 33 11.40 -13.31 -17.28
N LYS A 34 12.20 -12.32 -17.32
CA LYS A 34 12.10 -11.10 -16.53
C LYS A 34 12.80 -10.03 -17.37
N ASP A 35 12.03 -9.42 -18.24
CA ASP A 35 12.28 -8.03 -18.55
C ASP A 35 12.20 -7.31 -17.21
N THR A 36 13.35 -7.22 -16.55
CA THR A 36 13.58 -6.17 -15.60
C THR A 36 13.81 -4.92 -16.46
N GLY A 37 12.76 -4.54 -17.17
CA GLY A 37 12.54 -3.14 -17.45
C GLY A 37 12.52 -2.54 -16.06
N ASN A 38 13.48 -1.70 -15.77
CA ASN A 38 13.51 -0.83 -14.60
C ASN A 38 12.45 0.25 -14.84
N ASP A 39 11.20 -0.19 -15.06
CA ASP A 39 10.01 0.62 -14.94
C ASP A 39 9.78 0.74 -13.44
N ASN A 40 10.46 1.72 -12.83
CA ASN A 40 10.12 2.23 -11.51
C ASN A 40 8.76 2.94 -11.58
N THR A 41 7.78 2.29 -12.21
CA THR A 41 6.40 2.76 -12.19
C THR A 41 5.88 2.48 -10.80
N PHE A 42 5.80 3.52 -9.99
CA PHE A 42 5.16 3.47 -8.68
C PHE A 42 3.73 2.95 -8.85
N THR A 43 3.42 1.84 -8.18
CA THR A 43 2.07 1.29 -8.13
C THR A 43 1.57 1.46 -6.70
N PRO A 44 0.62 2.39 -6.45
CA PRO A 44 0.11 2.63 -5.12
C PRO A 44 -0.69 1.42 -4.60
N SER A 45 -0.53 1.09 -3.32
CA SER A 45 -1.43 0.19 -2.60
C SER A 45 -2.63 1.00 -2.14
N ILE A 46 -3.72 0.95 -2.90
CA ILE A 46 -4.95 1.71 -2.60
C ILE A 46 -5.80 0.93 -1.60
N ASP A 47 -6.31 1.63 -0.58
CA ASP A 47 -7.21 1.04 0.41
C ASP A 47 -8.54 0.63 -0.24
N SER A 48 -8.88 -0.64 -0.11
CA SER A 48 -10.07 -1.23 -0.72
C SER A 48 -11.39 -0.70 -0.14
N ASN A 49 -11.35 -0.07 1.04
CA ASN A 49 -12.50 0.55 1.70
C ASN A 49 -12.65 2.04 1.36
N ALA A 50 -11.72 2.62 0.58
CA ALA A 50 -11.78 4.00 0.15
C ALA A 50 -12.80 4.17 -0.98
N GLY A 51 -13.86 4.94 -0.74
CA GLY A 51 -14.92 5.27 -1.70
C GLY A 51 -14.96 6.75 -2.04
N ASP A 52 -15.75 7.10 -3.09
CA ASP A 52 -15.92 8.49 -3.50
C ASP A 52 -16.61 9.34 -2.41
N ILE A 53 -16.07 10.51 -2.19
CA ILE A 53 -16.72 11.53 -1.36
C ILE A 53 -17.74 12.22 -2.25
N GLY A 54 -19.04 12.13 -1.90
CA GLY A 54 -20.08 12.88 -2.62
C GLY A 54 -19.70 14.36 -2.71
N SER A 55 -19.75 14.93 -3.93
CA SER A 55 -19.38 16.31 -4.26
C SER A 55 -19.99 17.33 -3.29
N GLY A 56 -19.14 17.94 -2.48
CA GLY A 56 -19.57 18.94 -1.49
C GLY A 56 -18.40 19.71 -0.89
N GLY A 57 -17.54 20.25 -1.70
CA GLY A 57 -16.45 21.12 -1.22
C GLY A 57 -15.93 22.03 -2.30
N ASN A 58 -15.99 23.36 -2.08
CA ASN A 58 -15.36 24.36 -2.93
C ASN A 58 -13.86 24.05 -3.05
N VAL A 59 -13.43 23.61 -4.21
CA VAL A 59 -12.02 23.45 -4.56
C VAL A 59 -11.41 24.82 -4.66
N SER A 60 -10.65 25.22 -3.66
CA SER A 60 -9.79 26.41 -3.75
C SER A 60 -8.57 26.03 -4.58
N ASP A 61 -8.33 26.77 -5.66
CA ASP A 61 -7.27 26.53 -6.67
C ASP A 61 -5.81 26.69 -6.16
N ASN A 62 -5.56 26.57 -4.87
CA ASN A 62 -4.22 26.65 -4.32
C ASN A 62 -3.54 25.26 -4.33
N LYS A 63 -2.95 24.92 -5.47
CA LYS A 63 -2.35 23.61 -5.79
C LYS A 63 -1.10 23.20 -4.98
N GLN A 64 -0.73 23.93 -3.94
CA GLN A 64 0.53 23.68 -3.20
C GLN A 64 0.35 23.35 -1.72
N SER A 65 -0.83 23.41 -1.14
CA SER A 65 -1.05 23.09 0.26
C SER A 65 -1.89 21.83 0.44
N ILE A 66 -1.44 20.95 1.31
CA ILE A 66 -2.20 19.75 1.71
C ILE A 66 -3.29 20.20 2.69
N ARG A 67 -4.55 19.92 2.36
CA ARG A 67 -5.70 20.19 3.23
C ARG A 67 -5.94 18.98 4.13
N ILE A 68 -5.83 19.20 5.45
CA ILE A 68 -6.05 18.17 6.47
C ILE A 68 -7.42 18.40 7.10
N PRO A 69 -8.33 17.39 7.11
CA PRO A 69 -9.62 17.48 7.81
C PRO A 69 -9.43 17.53 9.32
N GLY A 70 -10.31 18.24 10.01
CA GLY A 70 -10.40 18.20 11.47
C GLY A 70 -11.34 17.09 11.92
N TYR A 71 -11.00 16.43 13.03
CA TYR A 71 -11.79 15.37 13.64
C TYR A 71 -12.00 15.66 15.14
N PRO A 72 -12.90 16.60 15.52
CA PRO A 72 -13.04 17.01 16.92
C PRO A 72 -13.53 15.85 17.82
N SER A 73 -14.45 15.04 17.32
CA SER A 73 -14.90 13.79 17.97
C SER A 73 -15.47 12.84 16.94
N ILE A 74 -15.34 11.54 17.19
CA ILE A 74 -15.89 10.47 16.34
C ILE A 74 -16.68 9.53 17.23
N THR A 75 -17.97 9.36 16.94
CA THR A 75 -18.81 8.38 17.61
C THR A 75 -18.73 7.04 16.89
N ILE A 76 -18.49 5.97 17.65
CA ILE A 76 -18.41 4.59 17.15
C ILE A 76 -19.31 3.67 17.96
N ALA A 77 -19.66 2.50 17.40
CA ALA A 77 -20.38 1.47 18.13
C ALA A 77 -19.45 0.83 19.20
N ALA A 78 -19.94 0.78 20.47
CA ALA A 78 -19.24 0.09 21.53
C ALA A 78 -19.21 -1.43 21.29
N ASP A 79 -18.18 -2.09 21.81
CA ASP A 79 -17.99 -3.54 21.78
C ASP A 79 -18.01 -4.15 20.35
N LYS A 80 -17.73 -3.33 19.33
CA LYS A 80 -17.60 -3.73 17.93
C LYS A 80 -16.21 -3.41 17.39
N GLU A 81 -15.68 -4.33 16.57
CA GLU A 81 -14.44 -4.08 15.80
C GLU A 81 -14.77 -3.34 14.49
N GLU A 82 -15.90 -3.69 13.86
CA GLU A 82 -16.35 -3.00 12.66
C GLU A 82 -17.18 -1.78 13.04
N VAL A 83 -16.64 -0.60 12.71
CA VAL A 83 -17.21 0.69 13.08
C VAL A 83 -17.29 1.60 11.87
N THR A 84 -18.23 2.55 11.92
CA THR A 84 -18.37 3.58 10.89
C THR A 84 -17.70 4.87 11.35
N MET A 85 -16.83 5.41 10.49
CA MET A 85 -16.23 6.73 10.67
C MET A 85 -15.84 7.29 9.30
N ASN A 86 -15.60 8.60 9.20
CA ASN A 86 -15.30 9.24 7.91
C ASN A 86 -13.85 9.73 7.90
N LEU A 87 -12.92 8.88 7.40
CA LEU A 87 -11.51 9.23 7.22
C LEU A 87 -11.30 9.65 5.76
N MET A 88 -11.29 10.95 5.50
CA MET A 88 -11.31 11.48 4.14
C MET A 88 -10.00 12.13 3.72
N ASN A 89 -9.61 11.93 2.47
CA ASN A 89 -8.62 12.73 1.78
C ASN A 89 -9.35 13.74 0.88
N PRO A 90 -9.34 15.03 1.21
CA PRO A 90 -10.06 16.04 0.44
C PRO A 90 -9.69 16.05 -1.03
N GLU A 91 -10.68 16.27 -1.89
CA GLU A 91 -10.47 16.45 -3.31
C GLU A 91 -9.49 17.60 -3.59
N GLY A 92 -8.60 17.41 -4.57
CA GLY A 92 -7.58 18.40 -4.95
C GLY A 92 -6.33 18.40 -4.06
N ASN A 93 -6.20 17.50 -3.09
CA ASN A 93 -4.91 17.26 -2.44
C ASN A 93 -3.90 16.68 -3.44
N PRO A 94 -2.62 17.08 -3.38
CA PRO A 94 -1.58 16.61 -4.31
C PRO A 94 -0.93 15.28 -3.88
N CYS A 95 -1.55 14.53 -2.94
CA CYS A 95 -0.94 13.36 -2.32
C CYS A 95 -1.97 12.34 -1.86
N TYR A 96 -1.52 11.09 -1.73
CA TYR A 96 -2.24 10.05 -0.99
C TYR A 96 -2.20 10.34 0.51
N PHE A 97 -3.25 9.92 1.23
CA PHE A 97 -3.26 9.85 2.69
C PHE A 97 -3.19 8.40 3.16
N ILE A 98 -2.49 8.19 4.27
CA ILE A 98 -2.49 6.93 5.01
C ILE A 98 -2.88 7.30 6.44
N PHE A 99 -3.99 6.75 6.92
CA PHE A 99 -4.53 7.02 8.24
C PHE A 99 -4.07 5.96 9.24
N GLU A 100 -3.68 6.41 10.42
CA GLU A 100 -3.46 5.54 11.57
C GLU A 100 -4.19 6.13 12.79
N ILE A 101 -5.05 5.34 13.44
CA ILE A 101 -5.76 5.72 14.65
C ILE A 101 -5.01 5.15 15.86
N VAL A 102 -4.55 6.03 16.73
CA VAL A 102 -3.75 5.66 17.89
C VAL A 102 -4.42 6.17 19.18
N LEU A 103 -4.55 5.33 20.20
CA LEU A 103 -5.03 5.75 21.52
C LEU A 103 -4.00 6.66 22.18
N GLY A 104 -4.43 7.83 22.67
CA GLY A 104 -3.57 8.84 23.25
C GLY A 104 -2.88 8.38 24.54
N ASP A 105 -3.58 7.61 25.36
CA ASP A 105 -3.10 7.21 26.68
C ASP A 105 -2.11 6.03 26.63
N THR A 106 -2.28 5.12 25.68
CA THR A 106 -1.47 3.89 25.59
C THR A 106 -0.50 3.90 24.42
N GLY A 107 -0.73 4.74 23.39
CA GLY A 107 -0.01 4.69 22.13
C GLY A 107 -0.36 3.49 21.24
N GLU A 108 -1.42 2.74 21.60
CA GLU A 108 -1.87 1.58 20.85
C GLU A 108 -2.47 1.98 19.52
N SER A 109 -2.01 1.37 18.43
CA SER A 109 -2.60 1.53 17.11
C SER A 109 -3.85 0.66 16.99
N LEU A 110 -5.01 1.30 16.83
CA LEU A 110 -6.29 0.63 16.65
C LEU A 110 -6.59 0.30 15.18
N TYR A 111 -6.04 1.08 14.27
CA TYR A 111 -6.29 0.93 12.83
C TYR A 111 -5.18 1.59 12.02
N LYS A 112 -4.87 1.00 10.87
CA LYS A 112 -4.03 1.63 9.86
C LYS A 112 -4.57 1.29 8.48
N SER A 113 -4.71 2.31 7.63
CA SER A 113 -5.16 2.16 6.24
C SER A 113 -3.99 1.92 5.29
N ASP A 114 -4.30 1.47 4.09
CA ASP A 114 -3.50 1.68 2.91
C ASP A 114 -3.67 3.12 2.37
N MET A 115 -3.22 3.37 1.15
CA MET A 115 -3.28 4.69 0.53
C MET A 115 -4.70 5.07 0.12
N VAL A 116 -5.11 6.28 0.47
CA VAL A 116 -6.41 6.89 0.13
C VAL A 116 -6.17 8.02 -0.86
N GLU A 117 -6.78 7.90 -2.03
CA GLU A 117 -6.68 8.90 -3.10
C GLU A 117 -7.37 10.22 -2.71
N PRO A 118 -6.97 11.36 -3.28
CA PRO A 118 -7.73 12.60 -3.19
C PRO A 118 -9.19 12.41 -3.65
N GLY A 119 -10.14 12.98 -2.91
CA GLY A 119 -11.57 12.82 -3.19
C GLY A 119 -12.17 11.50 -2.70
N LYS A 120 -11.44 10.70 -1.94
CA LYS A 120 -11.91 9.43 -1.37
C LYS A 120 -11.97 9.47 0.16
N ALA A 121 -12.82 8.62 0.73
CA ALA A 121 -12.92 8.42 2.18
C ALA A 121 -13.13 6.93 2.52
N ILE A 122 -12.60 6.55 3.68
CA ILE A 122 -12.89 5.26 4.31
C ILE A 122 -14.03 5.49 5.29
N THR A 123 -15.14 4.78 5.09
CA THR A 123 -16.32 4.88 5.95
C THR A 123 -16.50 3.68 6.87
N ASN A 124 -16.03 2.51 6.46
CA ASN A 124 -16.08 1.28 7.24
C ASN A 124 -14.66 0.93 7.69
N VAL A 125 -14.44 0.91 8.98
CA VAL A 125 -13.15 0.68 9.60
C VAL A 125 -13.23 -0.56 10.48
N LYS A 126 -12.31 -1.49 10.30
CA LYS A 126 -12.13 -2.63 11.19
C LYS A 126 -10.99 -2.33 12.16
N LEU A 127 -11.34 -2.08 13.40
CA LEU A 127 -10.38 -1.87 14.47
C LEU A 127 -9.64 -3.18 14.82
N ASN A 128 -8.43 -3.07 15.31
CA ASN A 128 -7.62 -4.21 15.79
C ASN A 128 -8.25 -4.87 17.04
N ARG A 129 -9.08 -4.14 17.75
CA ARG A 129 -9.95 -4.64 18.82
C ARG A 129 -11.14 -3.70 19.04
N SER A 130 -12.19 -4.21 19.66
CA SER A 130 -13.31 -3.39 20.09
C SER A 130 -12.95 -2.49 21.28
N LEU A 131 -13.72 -1.40 21.45
CA LEU A 131 -13.68 -0.52 22.63
C LEU A 131 -14.99 -0.67 23.41
N ALA A 132 -14.88 -0.81 24.73
CA ALA A 132 -16.06 -0.75 25.59
C ALA A 132 -16.71 0.66 25.53
N ALA A 133 -17.93 0.77 26.00
CA ALA A 133 -18.59 2.08 26.07
C ALA A 133 -17.75 3.06 26.91
N GLY A 134 -17.50 4.26 26.38
CA GLY A 134 -16.66 5.26 27.02
C GLY A 134 -16.10 6.29 26.05
N GLU A 135 -15.32 7.21 26.58
CA GLU A 135 -14.60 8.23 25.84
C GLU A 135 -13.10 7.95 25.88
N TYR A 136 -12.45 8.00 24.72
CA TYR A 136 -11.04 7.68 24.55
C TYR A 136 -10.34 8.82 23.82
N ARG A 137 -9.30 9.37 24.42
CA ARG A 137 -8.40 10.28 23.69
C ARG A 137 -7.69 9.50 22.62
N ALA A 138 -7.68 10.04 21.41
CA ALA A 138 -7.02 9.41 20.27
C ALA A 138 -6.32 10.44 19.40
N VAL A 139 -5.39 9.97 18.59
CA VAL A 139 -4.71 10.76 17.56
C VAL A 139 -4.90 10.06 16.22
N ILE A 140 -5.42 10.76 15.25
CA ILE A 140 -5.41 10.33 13.86
C ILE A 140 -4.10 10.85 13.25
N LYS A 141 -3.15 9.94 13.05
CA LYS A 141 -1.92 10.23 12.33
C LYS A 141 -2.20 10.10 10.84
N ILE A 142 -1.92 11.16 10.10
CA ILE A 142 -2.06 11.21 8.65
C ILE A 142 -0.65 11.28 8.05
N SER A 143 -0.19 10.17 7.48
CA SER A 143 1.01 10.17 6.66
C SER A 143 0.61 10.44 5.22
N THR A 144 1.48 11.12 4.46
CA THR A 144 1.19 11.49 3.08
C THR A 144 2.28 10.98 2.14
N ALA A 145 1.87 10.64 0.92
CA ALA A 145 2.77 10.14 -0.12
C ALA A 145 2.44 10.79 -1.46
N SER A 146 3.46 11.10 -2.24
CA SER A 146 3.35 11.69 -3.58
C SER A 146 2.53 10.81 -4.52
N LEU A 147 1.65 11.43 -5.33
CA LEU A 147 0.87 10.72 -6.35
C LEU A 147 1.75 10.18 -7.49
N THR A 148 2.96 10.73 -7.67
CA THR A 148 3.83 10.39 -8.81
C THR A 148 4.69 9.18 -8.53
N ASP A 149 5.29 9.10 -7.34
CA ASP A 149 6.33 8.13 -7.01
C ASP A 149 6.20 7.51 -5.62
N GLY A 150 5.16 7.89 -4.86
CA GLY A 150 4.95 7.39 -3.51
C GLY A 150 5.94 7.90 -2.46
N THR A 151 6.79 8.86 -2.80
CA THR A 151 7.73 9.46 -1.83
C THR A 151 6.96 10.04 -0.64
N ALA A 152 7.44 9.80 0.57
CA ALA A 152 6.84 10.34 1.79
C ALA A 152 6.91 11.89 1.77
N MET A 153 5.78 12.50 2.14
CA MET A 153 5.64 13.95 2.26
C MET A 153 5.29 14.33 3.70
N ASN A 154 5.06 15.62 3.97
CA ASN A 154 4.70 16.09 5.30
C ASN A 154 3.31 15.59 5.71
N GLY A 155 3.23 14.91 6.84
CA GLY A 155 1.98 14.45 7.43
C GLY A 155 1.45 15.39 8.51
N ALA A 156 0.39 14.93 9.22
CA ALA A 156 -0.21 15.64 10.34
C ALA A 156 -0.68 14.66 11.42
N ASN A 157 -0.76 15.16 12.64
CA ASN A 157 -1.41 14.50 13.77
C ASN A 157 -2.64 15.32 14.16
N VAL A 158 -3.80 14.71 14.13
CA VAL A 158 -5.07 15.34 14.49
C VAL A 158 -5.60 14.68 15.77
N GLU A 159 -5.62 15.45 16.86
CA GLU A 159 -6.22 14.98 18.12
C GLU A 159 -7.73 14.84 17.95
N THR A 160 -8.29 13.79 18.53
CA THR A 160 -9.72 13.48 18.53
C THR A 160 -10.15 12.77 19.79
N THR A 161 -11.44 12.73 20.05
CA THR A 161 -12.07 11.87 21.06
C THR A 161 -12.90 10.80 20.36
N LEU A 162 -12.61 9.53 20.60
CA LEU A 162 -13.49 8.43 20.22
C LEU A 162 -14.55 8.23 21.29
N VAL A 163 -15.82 8.35 20.93
CA VAL A 163 -16.97 8.13 21.82
C VAL A 163 -17.61 6.81 21.44
N ALA A 164 -17.31 5.75 22.19
CA ALA A 164 -17.90 4.42 22.03
C ALA A 164 -19.22 4.34 22.80
N LYS A 165 -20.34 4.08 22.10
CA LYS A 165 -21.70 3.98 22.69
C LYS A 165 -22.63 3.06 21.93
#